data_d909de5675125c8b46285d91d7759624
#
_entry.id   d909de5675125c8b46285d91d7759624
#
_cell.length_a   1.000
_cell.length_b   1.000
_cell.length_c   1.000
_cell.angle_alpha   90.00
_cell.angle_beta   90.00
_cell.angle_gamma   90.00
#
_symmetry.space_group_name_H-M   'P 1'
#
loop_
_entity.id
_entity.type
_entity.pdbx_description
1 polymer ?
#
loop_
_entity_poly.entity_id
_entity_poly.type
_entity_poly.pdbx_seq_one_letter_code
_entity_poly.pdbx_strand_id
1 'polypeptide(L)'
;MEEKLFSICIPSYNRPAEIRRLLNSIDTTHVDEVEIVICEDKSPKREEIRKQVLDFKSKTQYEVNYIENEENCGYDKNLRNLIRAAKGHFIIFMGDDDLFMPGAFDKFFDFAKEHSDCGYILRSYRNNFANGDHEDFRYYSEDRVFPPCKETYIDLFGKSVFVSGFTIRRDCALEFESEKFDSSLLYQMYLLAETCYKYPAAYSRVIITQAIEGGTPFFGSSESEKAIYTPGTITIDNSINFMAWYIKLQDYIAKEHNDDSNKILMLNQSKYSYPVLEIQRNKGIKVFREYARRLKEMGYAQSFYFYIYYYALIVLGAKNCRFIIRSYEKSVIYWS
;
A
#
# COMPACT_ATOMS: atom_id res chain seq x y z
N MET A 1 -0.28 23.06 23.21
CA MET A 1 0.22 21.72 22.80
C MET A 1 0.93 21.97 21.48
N GLU A 2 2.16 21.53 21.34
CA GLU A 2 2.86 21.58 20.06
C GLU A 2 2.08 20.75 19.03
N GLU A 3 1.99 21.25 17.82
CA GLU A 3 1.26 20.60 16.74
C GLU A 3 2.06 19.35 16.30
N LYS A 4 1.46 18.17 16.30
CA LYS A 4 2.11 16.94 15.87
C LYS A 4 2.35 16.99 14.37
N LEU A 5 3.57 16.71 13.92
CA LEU A 5 3.88 16.59 12.50
C LEU A 5 3.34 15.26 11.95
N PHE A 6 3.52 14.15 12.69
CA PHE A 6 3.10 12.84 12.23
C PHE A 6 2.17 12.12 13.19
N SER A 7 1.12 11.49 12.63
CA SER A 7 0.41 10.37 13.22
C SER A 7 0.83 9.08 12.52
N ILE A 8 1.51 8.18 13.23
CA ILE A 8 1.78 6.82 12.75
C ILE A 8 0.50 6.01 13.00
N CYS A 9 -0.22 5.69 11.93
CA CYS A 9 -1.52 5.02 11.96
C CYS A 9 -1.38 3.54 11.61
N ILE A 10 -1.69 2.66 12.56
CA ILE A 10 -1.48 1.21 12.47
C ILE A 10 -2.84 0.51 12.51
N PRO A 11 -3.36 0.01 11.37
CA PRO A 11 -4.47 -0.92 11.37
C PRO A 11 -3.98 -2.27 11.89
N SER A 12 -4.61 -2.80 12.95
CA SER A 12 -4.14 -4.02 13.61
C SER A 12 -5.20 -5.10 13.60
N TYR A 13 -4.81 -6.32 13.19
CA TYR A 13 -5.68 -7.48 13.20
C TYR A 13 -4.88 -8.78 13.34
N ASN A 14 -5.09 -9.51 14.46
CA ASN A 14 -4.64 -10.90 14.67
C ASN A 14 -3.11 -11.13 14.65
N ARG A 15 -2.29 -10.09 14.85
CA ARG A 15 -0.81 -10.10 14.74
C ARG A 15 -0.10 -9.53 15.99
N PRO A 16 -0.21 -10.18 17.17
CA PRO A 16 0.37 -9.64 18.41
C PRO A 16 1.92 -9.62 18.42
N ALA A 17 2.57 -10.56 17.75
CA ALA A 17 4.03 -10.60 17.69
C ALA A 17 4.58 -9.56 16.70
N GLU A 18 3.88 -9.37 15.60
CA GLU A 18 4.24 -8.45 14.54
C GLU A 18 4.09 -7.00 15.02
N ILE A 19 2.96 -6.62 15.60
CA ILE A 19 2.75 -5.28 16.13
C ILE A 19 3.79 -4.92 17.22
N ARG A 20 4.19 -5.87 18.06
CA ARG A 20 5.28 -5.63 19.01
C ARG A 20 6.59 -5.28 18.32
N ARG A 21 6.92 -5.98 17.21
CA ARG A 21 8.15 -5.69 16.45
C ARG A 21 8.06 -4.32 15.78
N LEU A 22 6.92 -3.99 15.18
CA LEU A 22 6.68 -2.68 14.58
C LEU A 22 6.86 -1.56 15.61
N LEU A 23 6.17 -1.63 16.75
CA LEU A 23 6.25 -0.61 17.79
C LEU A 23 7.68 -0.40 18.30
N ASN A 24 8.44 -1.49 18.50
CA ASN A 24 9.85 -1.42 18.92
C ASN A 24 10.80 -0.93 17.81
N SER A 25 10.36 -0.86 16.56
CA SER A 25 11.17 -0.31 15.45
C SER A 25 10.99 1.18 15.25
N ILE A 26 10.02 1.81 15.93
CA ILE A 26 9.81 3.25 15.85
C ILE A 26 10.93 3.95 16.61
N ASP A 27 11.79 4.67 15.86
CA ASP A 27 12.96 5.34 16.40
C ASP A 27 13.11 6.72 15.74
N THR A 28 12.95 7.79 16.53
CA THR A 28 13.12 9.18 16.11
C THR A 28 13.52 10.07 17.28
N THR A 29 14.31 11.10 17.02
CA THR A 29 14.65 12.16 17.98
C THR A 29 13.49 13.16 18.17
N HIS A 30 12.47 13.14 17.30
CA HIS A 30 11.31 14.05 17.29
C HIS A 30 10.10 13.48 18.05
N VAL A 31 10.31 12.94 19.24
CA VAL A 31 9.26 12.25 20.02
C VAL A 31 8.02 13.13 20.25
N ASP A 32 8.20 14.41 20.52
CA ASP A 32 7.11 15.35 20.81
C ASP A 32 6.29 15.71 19.56
N GLU A 33 6.84 15.54 18.37
CA GLU A 33 6.17 15.81 17.08
C GLU A 33 5.46 14.57 16.50
N VAL A 34 5.51 13.41 17.18
CA VAL A 34 4.92 12.14 16.73
C VAL A 34 3.87 11.65 17.72
N GLU A 35 2.79 11.13 17.21
CA GLU A 35 1.87 10.25 17.95
C GLU A 35 1.74 8.91 17.24
N ILE A 36 1.35 7.88 17.98
CA ILE A 36 1.06 6.53 17.46
C ILE A 36 -0.41 6.25 17.68
N VAL A 37 -1.15 6.01 16.59
CA VAL A 37 -2.58 5.67 16.64
C VAL A 37 -2.75 4.24 16.15
N ILE A 38 -3.28 3.37 17.00
CA ILE A 38 -3.48 1.95 16.70
C ILE A 38 -4.98 1.68 16.77
N CYS A 39 -5.54 1.08 15.72
CA CYS A 39 -6.94 0.66 15.71
C CYS A 39 -7.03 -0.85 15.51
N GLU A 40 -7.38 -1.56 16.58
CA GLU A 40 -7.54 -3.01 16.61
C GLU A 40 -8.97 -3.38 16.18
N ASP A 41 -9.08 -4.23 15.14
CA ASP A 41 -10.34 -4.48 14.42
C ASP A 41 -11.04 -5.77 14.90
N LYS A 42 -11.25 -5.90 16.21
CA LYS A 42 -11.96 -7.01 16.88
C LYS A 42 -11.44 -8.38 16.44
N SER A 43 -10.13 -8.56 16.47
CA SER A 43 -9.52 -9.84 16.12
C SER A 43 -9.64 -10.90 17.23
N PRO A 44 -9.54 -12.19 16.88
CA PRO A 44 -9.47 -13.28 17.87
C PRO A 44 -8.34 -13.12 18.89
N LYS A 45 -7.23 -12.43 18.52
CA LYS A 45 -6.06 -12.19 19.39
C LYS A 45 -6.03 -10.78 19.98
N ARG A 46 -7.18 -10.10 20.09
CA ARG A 46 -7.29 -8.74 20.66
C ARG A 46 -6.58 -8.60 22.01
N GLU A 47 -6.79 -9.53 22.93
CA GLU A 47 -6.21 -9.46 24.27
C GLU A 47 -4.67 -9.53 24.23
N GLU A 48 -4.12 -10.34 23.35
CA GLU A 48 -2.68 -10.44 23.16
C GLU A 48 -2.13 -9.15 22.55
N ILE A 49 -2.82 -8.57 21.56
CA ILE A 49 -2.46 -7.27 20.94
C ILE A 49 -2.51 -6.16 21.96
N ARG A 50 -3.62 -6.06 22.73
CA ARG A 50 -3.78 -5.08 23.81
C ARG A 50 -2.61 -5.15 24.80
N LYS A 51 -2.21 -6.36 25.20
CA LYS A 51 -1.07 -6.55 26.11
C LYS A 51 0.23 -5.98 25.52
N GLN A 52 0.52 -6.24 24.23
CA GLN A 52 1.74 -5.72 23.58
C GLN A 52 1.71 -4.19 23.50
N VAL A 53 0.56 -3.61 23.14
CA VAL A 53 0.41 -2.15 23.04
C VAL A 53 0.53 -1.47 24.41
N LEU A 54 -0.11 -2.01 25.46
CA LEU A 54 -0.05 -1.44 26.80
C LEU A 54 1.36 -1.58 27.42
N ASP A 55 2.07 -2.70 27.16
CA ASP A 55 3.46 -2.87 27.58
C ASP A 55 4.36 -1.82 26.91
N PHE A 56 4.23 -1.60 25.61
CA PHE A 56 4.95 -0.56 24.89
C PHE A 56 4.60 0.83 25.43
N LYS A 57 3.32 1.15 25.59
CA LYS A 57 2.83 2.45 26.10
C LYS A 57 3.40 2.78 27.48
N SER A 58 3.62 1.78 28.33
CA SER A 58 4.17 1.98 29.68
C SER A 58 5.68 2.33 29.70
N LYS A 59 6.40 2.11 28.59
CA LYS A 59 7.86 2.24 28.49
C LYS A 59 8.29 3.35 27.52
N THR A 60 7.41 3.77 26.63
CA THR A 60 7.70 4.76 25.60
C THR A 60 7.40 6.18 26.06
N GLN A 61 8.07 7.16 25.42
CA GLN A 61 7.75 8.59 25.56
C GLN A 61 6.75 9.08 24.50
N TYR A 62 6.43 8.27 23.49
CA TYR A 62 5.45 8.63 22.46
C TYR A 62 4.04 8.74 23.06
N GLU A 63 3.24 9.67 22.54
CA GLU A 63 1.80 9.65 22.74
C GLU A 63 1.19 8.47 22.00
N VAL A 64 0.56 7.54 22.73
CA VAL A 64 -0.05 6.33 22.15
C VAL A 64 -1.56 6.36 22.37
N ASN A 65 -2.31 6.41 21.27
CA ASN A 65 -3.76 6.28 21.24
C ASN A 65 -4.13 4.88 20.72
N TYR A 66 -4.65 4.02 21.60
CA TYR A 66 -5.08 2.66 21.28
C TYR A 66 -6.60 2.57 21.27
N ILE A 67 -7.16 2.20 20.14
CA ILE A 67 -8.60 2.13 19.87
C ILE A 67 -8.95 0.68 19.56
N GLU A 68 -10.07 0.22 20.06
CA GLU A 68 -10.64 -1.10 19.79
C GLU A 68 -12.02 -0.95 19.16
N ASN A 69 -12.18 -1.44 17.93
CA ASN A 69 -13.47 -1.46 17.28
C ASN A 69 -14.45 -2.42 17.98
N GLU A 70 -15.70 -2.06 18.07
CA GLU A 70 -16.74 -2.91 18.66
C GLU A 70 -17.06 -4.13 17.77
N GLU A 71 -16.83 -4.02 16.47
CA GLU A 71 -17.00 -5.07 15.47
C GLU A 71 -15.77 -5.14 14.55
N ASN A 72 -15.60 -6.22 13.79
CA ASN A 72 -14.62 -6.28 12.72
C ASN A 72 -15.17 -5.47 11.53
N CYS A 73 -14.65 -4.26 11.38
CA CYS A 73 -15.09 -3.31 10.39
C CYS A 73 -14.52 -3.55 8.99
N GLY A 74 -13.47 -4.38 8.88
CA GLY A 74 -12.70 -4.57 7.66
C GLY A 74 -11.65 -3.46 7.42
N TYR A 75 -10.78 -3.73 6.46
CA TYR A 75 -9.58 -2.94 6.21
C TYR A 75 -9.88 -1.45 5.94
N ASP A 76 -10.74 -1.15 4.97
CA ASP A 76 -10.96 0.23 4.51
C ASP A 76 -11.61 1.10 5.60
N LYS A 77 -12.62 0.58 6.31
CA LYS A 77 -13.26 1.30 7.42
C LYS A 77 -12.31 1.48 8.61
N ASN A 78 -11.42 0.51 8.86
CA ASN A 78 -10.40 0.64 9.90
C ASN A 78 -9.39 1.75 9.58
N LEU A 79 -9.00 1.94 8.30
CA LEU A 79 -8.19 3.10 7.88
C LEU A 79 -8.93 4.42 8.13
N ARG A 80 -10.24 4.51 7.85
CA ARG A 80 -11.04 5.72 8.14
C ARG A 80 -11.09 6.04 9.64
N ASN A 81 -11.24 5.02 10.49
CA ASN A 81 -11.21 5.20 11.94
C ASN A 81 -9.87 5.77 12.42
N LEU A 82 -8.75 5.29 11.85
CA LEU A 82 -7.41 5.83 12.11
C LEU A 82 -7.28 7.29 11.67
N ILE A 83 -7.76 7.66 10.47
CA ILE A 83 -7.73 9.04 9.95
C ILE A 83 -8.47 10.00 10.90
N ARG A 84 -9.66 9.60 11.35
CA ARG A 84 -10.47 10.41 12.28
C ARG A 84 -9.79 10.59 13.63
N ALA A 85 -9.06 9.58 14.11
CA ALA A 85 -8.39 9.60 15.41
C ALA A 85 -7.03 10.33 15.38
N ALA A 86 -6.40 10.43 14.21
CA ALA A 86 -5.13 11.09 14.00
C ALA A 86 -5.21 12.61 14.29
N LYS A 87 -4.13 13.21 14.81
CA LYS A 87 -4.00 14.64 15.11
C LYS A 87 -2.85 15.29 14.34
N GLY A 88 -1.89 14.51 13.85
CA GLY A 88 -0.72 14.99 13.14
C GLY A 88 -1.08 15.65 11.80
N HIS A 89 -0.22 16.56 11.36
CA HIS A 89 -0.33 17.18 10.05
C HIS A 89 -0.33 16.15 8.92
N PHE A 90 0.55 15.17 9.04
CA PHE A 90 0.66 14.02 8.15
C PHE A 90 0.27 12.70 8.84
N ILE A 91 -0.34 11.81 8.09
CA ILE A 91 -0.62 10.42 8.45
C ILE A 91 0.37 9.52 7.72
N ILE A 92 1.13 8.73 8.49
CA ILE A 92 1.93 7.61 8.00
C ILE A 92 1.16 6.34 8.30
N PHE A 93 0.60 5.67 7.30
CA PHE A 93 0.07 4.33 7.51
C PHE A 93 1.21 3.31 7.57
N MET A 94 1.10 2.37 8.52
CA MET A 94 2.02 1.23 8.66
C MET A 94 1.21 -0.05 8.86
N GLY A 95 1.41 -1.03 8.00
CA GLY A 95 0.91 -2.38 8.23
C GLY A 95 1.49 -2.95 9.53
N ASP A 96 0.68 -3.64 10.30
CA ASP A 96 1.10 -4.16 11.61
C ASP A 96 2.19 -5.25 11.54
N ASP A 97 2.52 -5.75 10.34
CA ASP A 97 3.59 -6.71 10.03
C ASP A 97 4.86 -6.08 9.43
N ASP A 98 4.85 -4.78 9.11
CA ASP A 98 5.99 -4.03 8.59
C ASP A 98 6.86 -3.45 9.72
N LEU A 99 8.04 -2.87 9.36
CA LEU A 99 8.96 -2.28 10.31
C LEU A 99 9.47 -0.92 9.81
N PHE A 100 9.87 -0.05 10.74
CA PHE A 100 10.65 1.13 10.38
C PHE A 100 12.13 0.76 10.14
N MET A 101 12.75 1.44 9.18
CA MET A 101 14.18 1.34 8.93
C MET A 101 14.95 2.11 10.01
N PRO A 102 15.89 1.48 10.73
CA PRO A 102 16.64 2.14 11.80
C PRO A 102 17.31 3.45 11.35
N GLY A 103 17.14 4.52 12.12
CA GLY A 103 17.75 5.84 11.90
C GLY A 103 17.32 6.56 10.61
N ALA A 104 16.29 6.10 9.93
CA ALA A 104 15.84 6.70 8.68
C ALA A 104 14.69 7.71 8.87
N PHE A 105 13.96 7.62 9.96
CA PHE A 105 12.76 8.42 10.17
C PHE A 105 13.10 9.93 10.30
N ASP A 106 14.14 10.28 11.03
CA ASP A 106 14.55 11.68 11.20
C ASP A 106 14.88 12.37 9.86
N LYS A 107 15.50 11.64 8.92
CA LYS A 107 15.73 12.17 7.56
C LYS A 107 14.43 12.44 6.80
N PHE A 108 13.40 11.65 7.04
CA PHE A 108 12.09 11.86 6.43
C PHE A 108 11.36 13.03 7.08
N PHE A 109 11.62 13.34 8.35
CA PHE A 109 11.10 14.54 9.02
C PHE A 109 11.46 15.82 8.27
N ASP A 110 12.75 15.99 7.95
CA ASP A 110 13.23 17.17 7.23
C ASP A 110 12.55 17.28 5.87
N PHE A 111 12.47 16.18 5.13
CA PHE A 111 11.79 16.13 3.84
C PHE A 111 10.30 16.52 3.95
N ALA A 112 9.59 15.98 4.93
CA ALA A 112 8.16 16.26 5.09
C ALA A 112 7.88 17.70 5.53
N LYS A 113 8.76 18.30 6.37
CA LYS A 113 8.68 19.72 6.75
C LYS A 113 8.88 20.63 5.54
N GLU A 114 9.85 20.32 4.68
CA GLU A 114 10.12 21.08 3.46
C GLU A 114 8.95 21.00 2.46
N HIS A 115 8.22 19.88 2.46
CA HIS A 115 7.09 19.60 1.56
C HIS A 115 5.73 19.56 2.31
N SER A 116 5.58 20.41 3.32
CA SER A 116 4.38 20.41 4.19
C SER A 116 3.08 20.83 3.47
N ASP A 117 3.19 21.48 2.31
CA ASP A 117 2.07 21.85 1.44
C ASP A 117 1.58 20.67 0.57
N CYS A 118 2.38 19.61 0.40
CA CYS A 118 1.99 18.43 -0.36
C CYS A 118 0.85 17.67 0.33
N GLY A 119 -0.16 17.31 -0.44
CA GLY A 119 -1.26 16.47 0.04
C GLY A 119 -0.88 15.00 0.17
N TYR A 120 0.09 14.54 -0.64
CA TYR A 120 0.51 13.15 -0.72
C TYR A 120 2.02 13.03 -0.93
N ILE A 121 2.67 12.11 -0.20
CA ILE A 121 4.11 11.82 -0.36
C ILE A 121 4.26 10.31 -0.59
N LEU A 122 4.61 9.92 -1.81
CA LEU A 122 5.04 8.56 -2.13
C LEU A 122 6.44 8.32 -1.54
N ARG A 123 6.68 7.15 -0.95
CA ARG A 123 7.95 6.80 -0.33
C ARG A 123 8.59 5.58 -0.96
N SER A 124 9.90 5.54 -0.96
CA SER A 124 10.67 4.31 -1.18
C SER A 124 10.52 3.38 0.02
N TYR A 125 10.66 2.08 -0.22
CA TYR A 125 10.64 1.07 0.83
C TYR A 125 11.57 -0.09 0.52
N ARG A 126 11.92 -0.87 1.53
CA ARG A 126 12.68 -2.11 1.40
C ARG A 126 11.75 -3.30 1.52
N ASN A 127 11.86 -4.27 0.63
CA ASN A 127 11.23 -5.57 0.78
C ASN A 127 12.26 -6.58 1.28
N ASN A 128 12.00 -7.23 2.41
CA ASN A 128 12.83 -8.30 2.96
C ASN A 128 12.17 -9.64 2.65
N PHE A 129 12.88 -10.48 1.91
CA PHE A 129 12.42 -11.80 1.49
C PHE A 129 12.68 -12.86 2.56
N ALA A 130 11.87 -13.93 2.54
CA ALA A 130 11.99 -15.03 3.50
C ALA A 130 13.36 -15.75 3.47
N ASN A 131 14.11 -15.66 2.36
CA ASN A 131 15.45 -16.23 2.21
C ASN A 131 16.58 -15.34 2.80
N GLY A 132 16.25 -14.19 3.38
CA GLY A 132 17.19 -13.23 3.95
C GLY A 132 17.71 -12.18 2.97
N ASP A 133 17.39 -12.26 1.69
CA ASP A 133 17.68 -11.21 0.72
C ASP A 133 16.75 -10.01 0.93
N HIS A 134 17.12 -8.88 0.34
CA HIS A 134 16.25 -7.70 0.29
C HIS A 134 16.32 -7.00 -1.06
N GLU A 135 15.33 -6.18 -1.34
CA GLU A 135 15.25 -5.32 -2.51
C GLU A 135 14.72 -3.95 -2.12
N ASP A 136 15.44 -2.89 -2.54
CA ASP A 136 15.03 -1.51 -2.32
C ASP A 136 14.17 -1.03 -3.48
N PHE A 137 12.90 -0.77 -3.23
CA PHE A 137 12.00 -0.19 -4.20
C PHE A 137 12.17 1.33 -4.24
N ARG A 138 12.77 1.82 -5.33
CA ARG A 138 12.89 3.24 -5.66
C ARG A 138 12.23 3.50 -6.99
N TYR A 139 11.21 4.35 -7.00
CA TYR A 139 10.43 4.61 -8.19
C TYR A 139 11.08 5.62 -9.14
N TYR A 140 11.93 6.50 -8.59
CA TYR A 140 12.65 7.53 -9.35
C TYR A 140 14.08 7.64 -8.85
N SER A 141 14.96 8.22 -9.69
CA SER A 141 16.38 8.42 -9.38
C SER A 141 16.65 9.49 -8.33
N GLU A 142 15.71 10.41 -8.13
CA GLU A 142 15.80 11.55 -7.20
C GLU A 142 14.45 11.85 -6.54
N ASP A 143 14.46 12.64 -5.49
CA ASP A 143 13.26 13.20 -4.89
C ASP A 143 12.55 14.11 -5.90
N ARG A 144 11.21 14.14 -5.87
CA ARG A 144 10.40 14.88 -6.85
C ARG A 144 9.19 15.55 -6.21
N VAL A 145 8.78 16.67 -6.80
CA VAL A 145 7.49 17.31 -6.54
C VAL A 145 6.66 17.26 -7.81
N PHE A 146 5.36 17.00 -7.66
CA PHE A 146 4.40 16.87 -8.74
C PHE A 146 3.31 17.92 -8.58
N PRO A 147 2.89 18.61 -9.65
CA PRO A 147 1.76 19.53 -9.61
C PRO A 147 0.44 18.76 -9.42
N PRO A 148 -0.62 19.41 -8.88
CA PRO A 148 -1.95 18.81 -8.81
C PRO A 148 -2.56 18.68 -10.22
N CYS A 149 -2.64 17.46 -10.73
CA CYS A 149 -3.19 17.19 -12.06
C CYS A 149 -3.44 15.69 -12.31
N LYS A 150 -4.14 15.39 -13.40
CA LYS A 150 -4.40 14.05 -13.91
C LYS A 150 -3.12 13.23 -14.11
N GLU A 151 -2.07 13.84 -14.65
CA GLU A 151 -0.79 13.20 -14.95
C GLU A 151 -0.11 12.70 -13.68
N THR A 152 -0.17 13.48 -12.58
CA THR A 152 0.32 13.09 -11.25
C THR A 152 -0.44 11.88 -10.72
N TYR A 153 -1.77 11.91 -10.79
CA TYR A 153 -2.59 10.75 -10.42
C TYR A 153 -2.19 9.50 -11.23
N ILE A 154 -2.11 9.60 -12.54
CA ILE A 154 -1.75 8.48 -13.42
C ILE A 154 -0.36 7.93 -13.08
N ASP A 155 0.61 8.80 -12.83
CA ASP A 155 1.99 8.38 -12.55
C ASP A 155 2.11 7.70 -11.18
N LEU A 156 1.43 8.20 -10.14
CA LEU A 156 1.57 7.68 -8.78
C LEU A 156 0.65 6.50 -8.48
N PHE A 157 -0.46 6.32 -9.20
CA PHE A 157 -1.51 5.36 -8.87
C PHE A 157 -0.99 3.93 -8.70
N GLY A 158 -0.33 3.37 -9.71
CA GLY A 158 0.18 2.00 -9.66
C GLY A 158 1.31 1.76 -8.65
N LYS A 159 1.94 2.84 -8.15
CA LYS A 159 3.05 2.82 -7.20
C LYS A 159 2.59 2.87 -5.73
N SER A 160 1.30 3.11 -5.49
CA SER A 160 0.75 3.43 -4.16
C SER A 160 -0.13 2.32 -3.55
N VAL A 161 -0.08 1.11 -4.10
CA VAL A 161 -0.86 -0.03 -3.58
C VAL A 161 -0.42 -0.44 -2.18
N PHE A 162 0.87 -0.31 -1.88
CA PHE A 162 1.46 -0.69 -0.60
C PHE A 162 1.15 0.37 0.48
N VAL A 163 0.33 0.01 1.47
CA VAL A 163 -0.15 0.94 2.50
C VAL A 163 0.97 1.59 3.30
N SER A 164 2.04 0.86 3.60
CA SER A 164 3.21 1.38 4.32
C SER A 164 4.19 2.14 3.41
N GLY A 165 3.84 2.38 2.16
CA GLY A 165 4.69 3.04 1.15
C GLY A 165 4.39 4.53 0.92
N PHE A 166 3.47 5.14 1.65
CA PHE A 166 3.10 6.55 1.46
C PHE A 166 2.76 7.27 2.76
N THR A 167 2.64 8.57 2.63
CA THR A 167 2.22 9.52 3.67
C THR A 167 1.17 10.43 3.06
N ILE A 168 0.11 10.73 3.77
CA ILE A 168 -0.95 11.62 3.30
C ILE A 168 -1.18 12.74 4.31
N ARG A 169 -1.43 13.96 3.83
CA ARG A 169 -1.80 15.08 4.69
C ARG A 169 -3.21 14.84 5.26
N ARG A 170 -3.34 15.00 6.58
CA ARG A 170 -4.55 14.62 7.31
C ARG A 170 -5.81 15.36 6.85
N ASP A 171 -5.70 16.65 6.59
CA ASP A 171 -6.83 17.45 6.10
C ASP A 171 -7.33 16.98 4.74
N CYS A 172 -6.42 16.56 3.83
CA CYS A 172 -6.77 15.95 2.55
C CYS A 172 -7.50 14.61 2.76
N ALA A 173 -7.00 13.76 3.67
CA ALA A 173 -7.63 12.47 3.96
C ALA A 173 -9.05 12.63 4.56
N LEU A 174 -9.27 13.67 5.39
CA LEU A 174 -10.58 14.00 5.94
C LEU A 174 -11.51 14.64 4.90
N GLU A 175 -10.98 15.49 4.02
CA GLU A 175 -11.77 16.14 2.96
C GLU A 175 -12.38 15.12 2.00
N PHE A 176 -11.60 14.10 1.64
CA PHE A 176 -12.03 13.05 0.70
C PHE A 176 -12.58 11.81 1.42
N GLU A 177 -12.93 11.91 2.70
CA GLU A 177 -13.47 10.75 3.41
C GLU A 177 -14.77 10.24 2.76
N SER A 178 -14.83 8.91 2.50
CA SER A 178 -15.97 8.28 1.83
C SER A 178 -16.08 6.80 2.21
N GLU A 179 -17.32 6.30 2.27
CA GLU A 179 -17.63 4.87 2.45
C GLU A 179 -17.73 4.10 1.12
N LYS A 180 -17.63 4.81 0.01
CA LYS A 180 -17.89 4.29 -1.36
C LYS A 180 -16.99 3.10 -1.75
N PHE A 181 -15.78 3.05 -1.18
CA PHE A 181 -14.79 2.02 -1.45
C PHE A 181 -14.55 1.08 -0.26
N ASP A 182 -15.47 1.03 0.71
CA ASP A 182 -15.42 0.02 1.77
C ASP A 182 -15.46 -1.39 1.16
N SER A 183 -14.69 -2.30 1.73
CA SER A 183 -14.50 -3.68 1.27
C SER A 183 -13.83 -3.85 -0.09
N SER A 184 -13.26 -2.77 -0.64
CA SER A 184 -12.46 -2.84 -1.87
C SER A 184 -11.01 -3.24 -1.63
N LEU A 185 -10.47 -2.98 -0.43
CA LEU A 185 -9.05 -3.00 -0.05
C LEU A 185 -8.24 -1.91 -0.76
N LEU A 186 -8.88 -0.85 -1.26
CA LEU A 186 -8.29 0.19 -2.10
C LEU A 186 -8.59 1.61 -1.61
N TYR A 187 -9.07 1.77 -0.39
CA TYR A 187 -9.42 3.08 0.15
C TYR A 187 -8.24 4.07 0.08
N GLN A 188 -7.01 3.60 0.35
CA GLN A 188 -5.80 4.42 0.21
C GLN A 188 -5.56 4.88 -1.24
N MET A 189 -5.95 4.08 -2.22
CA MET A 189 -5.82 4.43 -3.65
C MET A 189 -6.85 5.47 -4.08
N TYR A 190 -8.04 5.43 -3.48
CA TYR A 190 -9.05 6.46 -3.66
C TYR A 190 -8.58 7.80 -3.09
N LEU A 191 -8.06 7.79 -1.85
CA LEU A 191 -7.52 9.00 -1.23
C LEU A 191 -6.37 9.62 -2.03
N LEU A 192 -5.44 8.80 -2.53
CA LEU A 192 -4.37 9.25 -3.42
C LEU A 192 -4.94 9.94 -4.65
N ALA A 193 -5.91 9.30 -5.33
CA ALA A 193 -6.48 9.82 -6.56
C ALA A 193 -7.06 11.21 -6.36
N GLU A 194 -8.00 11.37 -5.45
CA GLU A 194 -8.64 12.66 -5.16
C GLU A 194 -7.62 13.71 -4.71
N THR A 195 -6.65 13.32 -3.87
CA THR A 195 -5.60 14.23 -3.39
C THR A 195 -4.73 14.74 -4.53
N CYS A 196 -4.30 13.89 -5.47
CA CYS A 196 -3.44 14.27 -6.58
C CYS A 196 -4.11 15.18 -7.61
N TYR A 197 -5.43 15.19 -7.72
CA TYR A 197 -6.13 16.17 -8.57
C TYR A 197 -6.16 17.57 -7.97
N LYS A 198 -6.12 17.68 -6.65
CA LYS A 198 -6.34 18.95 -5.96
C LYS A 198 -5.10 19.54 -5.29
N TYR A 199 -4.18 18.72 -4.84
CA TYR A 199 -3.01 19.13 -4.06
C TYR A 199 -1.70 18.64 -4.70
N PRO A 200 -0.58 19.36 -4.50
CA PRO A 200 0.73 18.87 -4.91
C PRO A 200 1.04 17.52 -4.25
N ALA A 201 1.82 16.71 -4.92
CA ALA A 201 2.37 15.48 -4.36
C ALA A 201 3.89 15.50 -4.39
N ALA A 202 4.53 14.69 -3.57
CA ALA A 202 5.97 14.51 -3.58
C ALA A 202 6.36 13.04 -3.60
N TYR A 203 7.60 12.76 -3.98
CA TYR A 203 8.23 11.46 -3.82
C TYR A 203 9.53 11.62 -3.04
N SER A 204 9.70 10.81 -2.00
CA SER A 204 10.93 10.73 -1.22
C SER A 204 11.67 9.42 -1.47
N ARG A 205 12.97 9.53 -1.74
CA ARG A 205 13.88 8.38 -1.82
C ARG A 205 14.26 7.80 -0.47
N VAL A 206 13.95 8.48 0.63
CA VAL A 206 14.25 7.97 1.97
C VAL A 206 13.45 6.69 2.22
N ILE A 207 14.15 5.60 2.49
CA ILE A 207 13.54 4.32 2.84
C ILE A 207 13.31 4.31 4.34
N ILE A 208 12.09 4.60 4.78
CA ILE A 208 11.72 4.51 6.20
C ILE A 208 10.99 3.22 6.54
N THR A 209 10.53 2.46 5.56
CA THR A 209 9.72 1.26 5.74
C THR A 209 10.42 0.02 5.22
N GLN A 210 10.35 -1.05 6.00
CA GLN A 210 10.74 -2.40 5.64
C GLN A 210 9.50 -3.30 5.58
N ALA A 211 9.10 -3.73 4.39
CA ALA A 211 8.09 -4.77 4.20
C ALA A 211 8.70 -6.15 4.50
N ILE A 212 7.97 -7.00 5.21
CA ILE A 212 8.41 -8.34 5.59
C ILE A 212 7.58 -9.38 4.82
N GLU A 213 8.23 -10.17 3.96
CA GLU A 213 7.56 -11.22 3.20
C GLU A 213 7.04 -12.35 4.10
N GLY A 214 5.91 -12.94 3.71
CA GLY A 214 5.40 -14.19 4.30
C GLY A 214 4.27 -14.01 5.31
N GLY A 215 3.74 -12.81 5.48
CA GLY A 215 2.56 -12.55 6.30
C GLY A 215 1.32 -13.27 5.78
N THR A 216 0.48 -13.80 6.68
CA THR A 216 -0.85 -14.32 6.32
C THR A 216 -1.77 -13.15 5.99
N PRO A 217 -2.44 -13.12 4.82
CA PRO A 217 -3.42 -12.10 4.52
C PRO A 217 -4.70 -12.33 5.33
N PHE A 218 -5.16 -11.30 6.04
CA PHE A 218 -6.37 -11.38 6.88
C PHE A 218 -7.59 -10.68 6.28
N PHE A 219 -7.48 -10.05 5.10
CA PHE A 219 -8.64 -9.51 4.39
C PHE A 219 -9.69 -10.61 4.13
N GLY A 220 -10.95 -10.24 4.04
CA GLY A 220 -12.06 -11.19 3.95
C GLY A 220 -12.53 -11.74 5.31
N SER A 221 -12.00 -11.23 6.42
CA SER A 221 -12.40 -11.67 7.77
C SER A 221 -13.58 -10.88 8.34
N SER A 222 -13.90 -9.69 7.83
CA SER A 222 -15.06 -8.90 8.23
C SER A 222 -16.33 -9.35 7.50
N GLU A 223 -17.50 -9.04 8.07
CA GLU A 223 -18.79 -9.37 7.44
C GLU A 223 -18.93 -8.74 6.05
N SER A 224 -18.46 -7.51 5.88
CA SER A 224 -18.53 -6.78 4.61
C SER A 224 -17.58 -7.34 3.53
N GLU A 225 -16.49 -7.97 3.92
CA GLU A 225 -15.47 -8.52 3.01
C GLU A 225 -15.68 -10.01 2.68
N LYS A 226 -16.34 -10.79 3.55
CA LYS A 226 -16.55 -12.25 3.40
C LYS A 226 -17.22 -12.64 2.07
N ALA A 227 -18.10 -11.79 1.55
CA ALA A 227 -18.77 -12.04 0.26
C ALA A 227 -17.85 -11.82 -0.94
N ILE A 228 -16.72 -11.14 -0.76
CA ILE A 228 -15.82 -10.69 -1.82
C ILE A 228 -14.50 -11.47 -1.77
N TYR A 229 -13.96 -11.66 -0.55
CA TYR A 229 -12.63 -12.23 -0.35
C TYR A 229 -12.67 -13.47 0.56
N THR A 230 -11.83 -14.45 0.24
CA THR A 230 -11.56 -15.61 1.10
C THR A 230 -10.36 -15.31 1.98
N PRO A 231 -10.48 -15.35 3.33
CA PRO A 231 -9.37 -15.03 4.22
C PRO A 231 -8.28 -16.10 4.22
N GLY A 232 -7.08 -15.73 4.63
CA GLY A 232 -5.94 -16.64 4.86
C GLY A 232 -5.18 -17.07 3.62
N THR A 233 -5.64 -16.74 2.42
CA THR A 233 -4.96 -17.11 1.18
C THR A 233 -5.30 -16.16 0.04
N ILE A 234 -4.43 -16.07 -0.96
CA ILE A 234 -4.67 -15.31 -2.19
C ILE A 234 -5.15 -16.28 -3.28
N THR A 235 -6.47 -16.46 -3.37
CA THR A 235 -7.12 -17.28 -4.41
C THR A 235 -7.14 -16.54 -5.76
N ILE A 236 -7.57 -17.24 -6.83
CA ILE A 236 -7.86 -16.59 -8.13
C ILE A 236 -8.98 -15.57 -7.94
N ASP A 237 -10.04 -15.94 -7.22
CA ASP A 237 -11.19 -15.07 -6.98
C ASP A 237 -10.80 -13.82 -6.21
N ASN A 238 -10.00 -13.93 -5.16
CA ASN A 238 -9.44 -12.78 -4.45
C ASN A 238 -8.69 -11.84 -5.40
N SER A 239 -7.83 -12.40 -6.25
CA SER A 239 -7.02 -11.61 -7.21
C SER A 239 -7.90 -10.94 -8.26
N ILE A 240 -8.94 -11.60 -8.76
CA ILE A 240 -9.87 -11.03 -9.73
C ILE A 240 -10.78 -9.98 -9.10
N ASN A 241 -11.28 -10.22 -7.89
CA ASN A 241 -12.09 -9.25 -7.17
C ASN A 241 -11.30 -7.97 -6.85
N PHE A 242 -10.04 -8.11 -6.44
CA PHE A 242 -9.15 -6.97 -6.28
C PHE A 242 -8.99 -6.18 -7.59
N MET A 243 -8.74 -6.86 -8.71
CA MET A 243 -8.62 -6.21 -10.03
C MET A 243 -9.93 -5.57 -10.49
N ALA A 244 -11.08 -6.17 -10.19
CA ALA A 244 -12.39 -5.59 -10.49
C ALA A 244 -12.61 -4.26 -9.73
N TRP A 245 -12.28 -4.22 -8.43
CA TRP A 245 -12.35 -3.00 -7.65
C TRP A 245 -11.33 -1.95 -8.12
N TYR A 246 -10.13 -2.39 -8.52
CA TYR A 246 -9.08 -1.53 -9.05
C TYR A 246 -9.53 -0.80 -10.33
N ILE A 247 -10.19 -1.52 -11.24
CA ILE A 247 -10.78 -0.95 -12.46
C ILE A 247 -11.96 -0.03 -12.12
N LYS A 248 -12.88 -0.48 -11.24
CA LYS A 248 -14.03 0.31 -10.81
C LYS A 248 -13.63 1.65 -10.16
N LEU A 249 -12.55 1.65 -9.38
CA LEU A 249 -12.01 2.88 -8.81
C LEU A 249 -11.53 3.84 -9.89
N GLN A 250 -10.77 3.35 -10.88
CA GLN A 250 -10.29 4.17 -12.00
C GLN A 250 -11.44 4.77 -12.81
N ASP A 251 -12.47 3.96 -13.11
CA ASP A 251 -13.65 4.42 -13.84
C ASP A 251 -14.43 5.47 -13.03
N TYR A 252 -14.51 5.30 -11.72
CA TYR A 252 -15.12 6.29 -10.84
C TYR A 252 -14.37 7.61 -10.88
N ILE A 253 -13.05 7.60 -10.69
CA ILE A 253 -12.21 8.81 -10.69
C ILE A 253 -12.28 9.53 -12.04
N ALA A 254 -12.14 8.81 -13.14
CA ALA A 254 -12.25 9.41 -14.48
C ALA A 254 -13.61 10.07 -14.73
N LYS A 255 -14.69 9.48 -14.20
CA LYS A 255 -16.03 10.05 -14.28
C LYS A 255 -16.20 11.30 -13.41
N GLU A 256 -15.72 11.29 -12.17
CA GLU A 256 -15.81 12.44 -11.25
C GLU A 256 -15.03 13.64 -11.80
N HIS A 257 -13.86 13.39 -12.37
CA HIS A 257 -13.00 14.44 -12.94
C HIS A 257 -13.24 14.71 -14.44
N ASN A 258 -14.21 14.00 -15.06
CA ASN A 258 -14.62 14.13 -16.45
C ASN A 258 -13.43 14.07 -17.44
N ASP A 259 -12.59 13.03 -17.30
CA ASP A 259 -11.40 12.81 -18.13
C ASP A 259 -11.26 11.34 -18.61
N ASP A 260 -10.11 11.01 -19.21
CA ASP A 260 -9.79 9.70 -19.78
C ASP A 260 -8.71 8.94 -19.01
N SER A 261 -8.45 9.31 -17.75
CA SER A 261 -7.39 8.72 -16.93
C SER A 261 -7.51 7.19 -16.78
N ASN A 262 -8.74 6.68 -16.69
CA ASN A 262 -9.01 5.24 -16.63
C ASN A 262 -8.48 4.48 -17.86
N LYS A 263 -8.63 5.04 -19.07
CA LYS A 263 -8.15 4.42 -20.31
C LYS A 263 -6.63 4.36 -20.33
N ILE A 264 -5.97 5.45 -19.93
CA ILE A 264 -4.50 5.54 -19.86
C ILE A 264 -3.97 4.56 -18.83
N LEU A 265 -4.57 4.53 -17.64
CA LEU A 265 -4.19 3.60 -16.56
C LEU A 265 -4.37 2.13 -16.98
N MET A 266 -5.50 1.79 -17.60
CA MET A 266 -5.76 0.44 -18.07
C MET A 266 -4.73 -0.01 -19.11
N LEU A 267 -4.38 0.87 -20.06
CA LEU A 267 -3.35 0.58 -21.07
C LEU A 267 -1.97 0.38 -20.42
N ASN A 268 -1.59 1.26 -19.46
CA ASN A 268 -0.33 1.17 -18.73
C ASN A 268 -0.25 -0.14 -17.91
N GLN A 269 -1.31 -0.49 -17.19
CA GLN A 269 -1.36 -1.71 -16.40
C GLN A 269 -1.28 -2.95 -17.28
N SER A 270 -1.96 -2.94 -18.42
CA SER A 270 -1.85 -4.01 -19.41
C SER A 270 -0.44 -4.15 -19.97
N LYS A 271 0.25 -3.01 -20.22
CA LYS A 271 1.65 -2.98 -20.65
C LYS A 271 2.61 -3.55 -19.63
N TYR A 272 2.37 -3.31 -18.34
CA TYR A 272 3.23 -3.76 -17.24
C TYR A 272 2.64 -4.95 -16.46
N SER A 273 1.83 -5.78 -17.12
CA SER A 273 1.09 -6.89 -16.50
C SER A 273 1.94 -8.12 -16.11
N TYR A 274 3.25 -8.15 -16.43
CA TYR A 274 4.10 -9.30 -16.13
C TYR A 274 4.03 -9.76 -14.66
N PRO A 275 4.17 -8.90 -13.64
CA PRO A 275 4.20 -9.34 -12.24
C PRO A 275 2.90 -10.04 -11.81
N VAL A 276 1.74 -9.51 -12.16
CA VAL A 276 0.45 -10.11 -11.78
C VAL A 276 0.19 -11.43 -12.50
N LEU A 277 0.67 -11.57 -13.73
CA LEU A 277 0.61 -12.81 -14.49
C LEU A 277 1.58 -13.87 -13.94
N GLU A 278 2.80 -13.47 -13.59
CA GLU A 278 3.82 -14.35 -13.01
C GLU A 278 3.39 -14.97 -11.69
N ILE A 279 2.80 -14.17 -10.79
CA ILE A 279 2.28 -14.65 -9.49
C ILE A 279 1.33 -15.82 -9.71
N GLN A 280 0.39 -15.71 -10.64
CA GLN A 280 -0.56 -16.78 -10.92
C GLN A 280 0.08 -17.96 -11.67
N ARG A 281 1.09 -17.71 -12.50
CA ARG A 281 1.83 -18.78 -13.18
C ARG A 281 2.64 -19.66 -12.20
N ASN A 282 3.14 -19.06 -11.11
CA ASN A 282 3.80 -19.80 -10.03
C ASN A 282 2.86 -20.77 -9.30
N LYS A 283 1.54 -20.48 -9.28
CA LYS A 283 0.52 -21.38 -8.73
C LYS A 283 0.12 -22.52 -9.69
N GLY A 284 0.61 -22.50 -10.93
CA GLY A 284 0.39 -23.55 -11.93
C GLY A 284 -0.29 -23.04 -13.20
N ILE A 285 -0.12 -23.82 -14.29
CA ILE A 285 -0.57 -23.42 -15.64
C ILE A 285 -2.10 -23.29 -15.75
N LYS A 286 -2.87 -24.12 -15.04
CA LYS A 286 -4.34 -24.05 -15.06
C LYS A 286 -4.83 -22.77 -14.38
N VAL A 287 -4.30 -22.44 -13.21
CA VAL A 287 -4.58 -21.23 -12.45
C VAL A 287 -4.25 -20.00 -13.29
N PHE A 288 -3.07 -19.99 -13.90
CA PHE A 288 -2.62 -18.90 -14.76
C PHE A 288 -3.55 -18.65 -15.95
N ARG A 289 -3.93 -19.73 -16.69
CA ARG A 289 -4.81 -19.60 -17.85
C ARG A 289 -6.19 -19.06 -17.47
N GLU A 290 -6.75 -19.56 -16.38
CA GLU A 290 -8.05 -19.09 -15.88
C GLU A 290 -7.99 -17.62 -15.46
N TYR A 291 -6.97 -17.22 -14.70
CA TYR A 291 -6.77 -15.84 -14.30
C TYR A 291 -6.62 -14.90 -15.51
N ALA A 292 -5.76 -15.27 -16.48
CA ALA A 292 -5.55 -14.47 -17.68
C ALA A 292 -6.82 -14.38 -18.56
N ARG A 293 -7.62 -15.44 -18.63
CA ARG A 293 -8.92 -15.42 -19.32
C ARG A 293 -9.85 -14.39 -18.68
N ARG A 294 -10.02 -14.44 -17.36
CA ARG A 294 -10.88 -13.50 -16.61
C ARG A 294 -10.40 -12.06 -16.72
N LEU A 295 -9.08 -11.80 -16.67
CA LEU A 295 -8.54 -10.45 -16.93
C LEU A 295 -8.86 -9.94 -18.33
N LYS A 296 -8.81 -10.80 -19.36
CA LYS A 296 -9.23 -10.43 -20.73
C LYS A 296 -10.71 -10.05 -20.80
N GLU A 297 -11.58 -10.82 -20.14
CA GLU A 297 -13.02 -10.55 -20.07
C GLU A 297 -13.34 -9.23 -19.38
N MET A 298 -12.49 -8.80 -18.43
CA MET A 298 -12.58 -7.49 -17.78
C MET A 298 -12.00 -6.34 -18.63
N GLY A 299 -11.55 -6.60 -19.86
CA GLY A 299 -10.94 -5.59 -20.72
C GLY A 299 -9.49 -5.23 -20.39
N TYR A 300 -8.83 -5.97 -19.50
CA TYR A 300 -7.46 -5.66 -19.04
C TYR A 300 -6.39 -5.90 -20.12
N ALA A 301 -6.61 -6.79 -21.09
CA ALA A 301 -5.63 -7.20 -22.10
C ALA A 301 -5.55 -6.25 -23.31
N GLN A 302 -5.40 -4.95 -23.09
CA GLN A 302 -5.39 -3.92 -24.14
C GLN A 302 -4.04 -3.80 -24.86
N SER A 303 -2.93 -4.05 -24.15
CA SER A 303 -1.58 -3.91 -24.68
C SER A 303 -1.10 -5.20 -25.35
N PHE A 304 -0.36 -5.08 -26.46
CA PHE A 304 0.36 -6.19 -27.08
C PHE A 304 1.34 -6.87 -26.11
N TYR A 305 1.93 -6.15 -25.18
CA TYR A 305 2.82 -6.70 -24.14
C TYR A 305 2.15 -7.72 -23.24
N PHE A 306 0.85 -7.58 -22.96
CA PHE A 306 0.08 -8.60 -22.22
C PHE A 306 0.19 -9.97 -22.90
N TYR A 307 0.06 -10.02 -24.21
CA TYR A 307 0.12 -11.25 -24.99
C TYR A 307 1.54 -11.80 -25.06
N ILE A 308 2.56 -10.94 -25.17
CA ILE A 308 3.97 -11.37 -25.09
C ILE A 308 4.21 -12.08 -23.76
N TYR A 309 3.84 -11.46 -22.63
CA TYR A 309 4.03 -12.05 -21.30
C TYR A 309 3.21 -13.32 -21.13
N TYR A 310 1.95 -13.33 -21.62
CA TYR A 310 1.10 -14.49 -21.57
C TYR A 310 1.72 -15.71 -22.26
N TYR A 311 2.18 -15.55 -23.50
CA TYR A 311 2.78 -16.66 -24.25
C TYR A 311 4.19 -17.04 -23.73
N ALA A 312 4.99 -16.07 -23.33
CA ALA A 312 6.29 -16.35 -22.71
C ALA A 312 6.13 -17.18 -21.43
N LEU A 313 5.19 -16.82 -20.57
CA LEU A 313 4.89 -17.56 -19.34
C LEU A 313 4.31 -18.96 -19.61
N ILE A 314 3.58 -19.17 -20.70
CA ILE A 314 3.15 -20.52 -21.14
C ILE A 314 4.34 -21.38 -21.55
N VAL A 315 5.18 -20.85 -22.44
CA VAL A 315 6.24 -21.63 -23.10
C VAL A 315 7.45 -21.84 -22.18
N LEU A 316 7.92 -20.77 -21.55
CA LEU A 316 9.16 -20.78 -20.74
C LEU A 316 8.88 -21.05 -19.25
N GLY A 317 7.67 -20.75 -18.77
CA GLY A 317 7.32 -20.79 -17.36
C GLY A 317 7.89 -19.60 -16.56
N ALA A 318 7.41 -19.40 -15.33
CA ALA A 318 7.76 -18.23 -14.51
C ALA A 318 9.25 -18.16 -14.17
N LYS A 319 9.87 -19.29 -13.82
CA LYS A 319 11.29 -19.33 -13.41
C LYS A 319 12.24 -18.84 -14.52
N ASN A 320 12.04 -19.33 -15.75
CA ASN A 320 12.90 -18.96 -16.88
C ASN A 320 12.62 -17.50 -17.33
N CYS A 321 11.36 -17.06 -17.34
CA CYS A 321 11.03 -15.67 -17.64
C CYS A 321 11.70 -14.73 -16.64
N ARG A 322 11.63 -15.01 -15.34
CA ARG A 322 12.29 -14.21 -14.29
C ARG A 322 13.80 -14.16 -14.46
N PHE A 323 14.42 -15.29 -14.83
CA PHE A 323 15.87 -15.34 -15.11
C PHE A 323 16.25 -14.43 -16.28
N ILE A 324 15.48 -14.46 -17.38
CA ILE A 324 15.72 -13.61 -18.56
C ILE A 324 15.59 -12.12 -18.19
N ILE A 325 14.52 -11.73 -17.46
CA ILE A 325 14.29 -10.34 -17.05
C ILE A 325 15.45 -9.85 -16.17
N ARG A 326 15.82 -10.60 -15.14
CA ARG A 326 16.94 -10.23 -14.24
C ARG A 326 18.29 -10.16 -14.96
N SER A 327 18.51 -11.01 -15.95
CA SER A 327 19.74 -10.96 -16.76
C SER A 327 19.79 -9.71 -17.64
N TYR A 328 18.64 -9.28 -18.18
CA TYR A 328 18.52 -8.06 -18.95
C TYR A 328 18.72 -6.80 -18.08
N GLU A 329 18.08 -6.74 -16.93
CA GLU A 329 18.24 -5.63 -15.96
C GLU A 329 19.70 -5.47 -15.54
N LYS A 330 20.41 -6.56 -15.23
CA LYS A 330 21.84 -6.51 -14.93
C LYS A 330 22.68 -6.00 -16.11
N SER A 331 22.34 -6.37 -17.34
CA SER A 331 23.07 -5.91 -18.52
C SER A 331 22.87 -4.42 -18.80
N VAL A 332 21.68 -3.86 -18.51
CA VAL A 332 21.39 -2.43 -18.69
C VAL A 332 22.12 -1.57 -17.64
N ILE A 333 22.24 -2.06 -16.40
CA ILE A 333 22.96 -1.35 -15.32
C ILE A 333 24.48 -1.27 -15.60
N TYR A 334 25.04 -2.21 -16.38
CA TYR A 334 26.47 -2.17 -16.75
C TYR A 334 26.77 -1.19 -17.92
N TRP A 335 25.76 -0.64 -18.59
CA TRP A 335 25.92 0.28 -19.74
C TRP A 335 25.35 1.69 -19.49
N SER A 336 24.85 1.97 -18.29
CA SER A 336 24.41 3.30 -17.84
C SER A 336 25.31 3.79 -16.69
#